data_5e313cf8f42537bba66e445dc6b8661b
#
_entry.id   5e313cf8f42537bba66e445dc6b8661b
#
_cell.length_a   1.000
_cell.length_b   1.000
_cell.length_c   1.000
_cell.angle_alpha   90.00
_cell.angle_beta   90.00
_cell.angle_gamma   90.00
#
_symmetry.space_group_name_H-M   'P 1'
#
loop_
_entity.id
_entity.type
_entity.pdbx_description
1 polymer ?
#
loop_
_entity_poly.entity_id
_entity_poly.type
_entity_poly.pdbx_seq_one_letter_code
_entity_poly.pdbx_strand_id
1 'polypeptide(L)'
;AFDDRSSNIHSLLYYTKKTEELHEDFINDCIGGPAPMSFKTQKAVFQEIIEETVGDVVNYDTVCQIQENLTELIEEHKEEPQPFKLQKSDVKKLLQNSGIKEEKLENFEQVYEETAGEDAFFQAANLVEAKSVAVKTPDVTIKVSPQRMDLVQIQLVEGRRCIVIPMEDGVQINGMNVTMEGTNGTD
;
A
#
# COMPACT_ATOMS: atom_id res chain seq x y z
N ALA A 1 -26.82 10.01 -2.88
CA ALA A 1 -26.86 10.91 -4.04
C ALA A 1 -26.49 10.10 -5.29
N PHE A 2 -27.14 10.36 -6.41
CA PHE A 2 -26.77 9.75 -7.70
C PHE A 2 -25.69 10.58 -8.35
N ASP A 3 -24.72 9.92 -9.01
CA ASP A 3 -23.74 10.63 -9.81
C ASP A 3 -24.34 11.02 -11.17
N ASP A 4 -24.77 12.28 -11.25
CA ASP A 4 -25.40 12.86 -12.44
C ASP A 4 -24.41 13.06 -13.61
N ARG A 5 -23.09 13.00 -13.33
CA ARG A 5 -22.05 13.26 -14.33
C ARG A 5 -21.76 12.07 -15.24
N SER A 6 -21.97 10.86 -14.74
CA SER A 6 -21.63 9.63 -15.50
C SER A 6 -22.81 9.02 -16.24
N SER A 7 -24.02 9.57 -16.12
CA SER A 7 -25.28 8.97 -16.60
C SER A 7 -25.48 7.54 -16.07
N ASN A 8 -24.77 7.16 -15.03
CA ASN A 8 -24.78 5.84 -14.45
C ASN A 8 -25.86 5.77 -13.35
N ILE A 9 -27.06 5.36 -13.73
CA ILE A 9 -28.19 5.18 -12.82
C ILE A 9 -28.03 3.99 -11.87
N HIS A 10 -27.01 3.15 -12.09
CA HIS A 10 -26.72 1.96 -11.29
C HIS A 10 -25.67 2.19 -10.20
N SER A 11 -25.09 3.39 -10.11
CA SER A 11 -24.11 3.74 -9.08
C SER A 11 -24.72 4.66 -8.04
N LEU A 12 -24.65 4.27 -6.79
CA LEU A 12 -25.05 5.07 -5.64
C LEU A 12 -23.80 5.65 -4.96
N LEU A 13 -23.71 6.98 -4.91
CA LEU A 13 -22.68 7.65 -4.13
C LEU A 13 -23.09 7.65 -2.65
N TYR A 14 -22.35 6.95 -1.83
CA TYR A 14 -22.52 6.91 -0.38
C TYR A 14 -21.42 7.75 0.28
N TYR A 15 -21.83 8.65 1.18
CA TYR A 15 -20.91 9.48 1.95
C TYR A 15 -21.10 9.22 3.44
N THR A 16 -20.03 8.97 4.16
CA THR A 16 -19.99 8.91 5.62
C THR A 16 -19.03 9.95 6.16
N LYS A 17 -19.37 10.56 7.29
CA LYS A 17 -18.53 11.57 7.95
C LYS A 17 -17.23 10.96 8.50
N LYS A 18 -17.28 9.68 8.85
CA LYS A 18 -16.11 8.88 9.25
C LYS A 18 -15.93 7.79 8.21
N THR A 19 -14.89 7.91 7.42
CA THR A 19 -14.56 6.99 6.32
C THR A 19 -14.25 5.56 6.79
N GLU A 20 -14.00 5.38 8.09
CA GLU A 20 -13.73 4.08 8.71
C GLU A 20 -14.99 3.35 9.19
N GLU A 21 -16.09 4.08 9.35
CA GLU A 21 -17.38 3.54 9.81
C GLU A 21 -18.35 3.52 8.64
N LEU A 22 -18.48 2.38 7.99
CA LEU A 22 -19.57 2.12 7.06
C LEU A 22 -20.76 1.62 7.90
N HIS A 23 -21.89 2.28 7.77
CA HIS A 23 -23.15 1.81 8.39
C HIS A 23 -23.67 0.62 7.57
N GLU A 24 -23.08 -0.55 7.79
CA GLU A 24 -23.36 -1.77 7.02
C GLU A 24 -24.83 -2.16 7.09
N ASP A 25 -25.44 -2.07 8.28
CA ASP A 25 -26.87 -2.34 8.46
C ASP A 25 -27.73 -1.46 7.55
N PHE A 26 -27.38 -0.16 7.46
CA PHE A 26 -28.11 0.76 6.58
C PHE A 26 -27.91 0.43 5.10
N ILE A 27 -26.70 0.02 4.71
CA ILE A 27 -26.38 -0.35 3.33
C ILE A 27 -27.14 -1.63 2.96
N ASN A 28 -27.08 -2.65 3.81
CA ASN A 28 -27.74 -3.93 3.58
C ASN A 28 -29.26 -3.81 3.59
N ASP A 29 -29.82 -3.13 4.59
CA ASP A 29 -31.27 -3.07 4.78
C ASP A 29 -31.97 -2.05 3.89
N CYS A 30 -31.32 -0.91 3.62
CA CYS A 30 -31.95 0.20 2.89
C CYS A 30 -31.53 0.27 1.41
N ILE A 31 -30.31 -0.19 1.07
CA ILE A 31 -29.78 -0.13 -0.29
C ILE A 31 -29.91 -1.49 -0.98
N GLY A 32 -29.93 -2.58 -0.20
CA GLY A 32 -30.15 -3.94 -0.71
C GLY A 32 -28.94 -4.55 -1.41
N GLY A 33 -27.74 -4.15 -1.02
CA GLY A 33 -26.49 -4.71 -1.55
C GLY A 33 -25.42 -4.84 -0.45
N PRO A 34 -24.37 -5.62 -0.67
CA PRO A 34 -23.28 -5.75 0.29
C PRO A 34 -22.57 -4.41 0.48
N ALA A 35 -22.23 -4.10 1.73
CA ALA A 35 -21.43 -2.94 2.05
C ALA A 35 -20.04 -3.06 1.39
N PRO A 36 -19.54 -2.02 0.69
CA PRO A 36 -18.20 -2.04 0.15
C PRO A 36 -17.16 -2.06 1.30
N MET A 37 -16.01 -2.66 1.07
CA MET A 37 -14.92 -2.57 2.04
C MET A 37 -14.51 -1.12 2.28
N SER A 38 -14.35 -0.75 3.56
CA SER A 38 -13.81 0.56 3.92
C SER A 38 -12.37 0.70 3.43
N PHE A 39 -11.88 1.93 3.27
CA PHE A 39 -10.46 2.21 2.96
C PHE A 39 -9.50 1.42 3.85
N LYS A 40 -9.75 1.43 5.16
CA LYS A 40 -8.89 0.75 6.14
C LYS A 40 -8.97 -0.77 6.00
N THR A 41 -10.15 -1.30 5.75
CA THR A 41 -10.38 -2.71 5.52
C THR A 41 -9.68 -3.18 4.24
N GLN A 42 -9.81 -2.43 3.13
CA GLN A 42 -9.15 -2.77 1.88
C GLN A 42 -7.64 -2.91 2.04
N LYS A 43 -7.02 -1.98 2.78
CA LYS A 43 -5.58 -2.04 3.03
C LYS A 43 -5.18 -3.23 3.90
N ALA A 44 -5.92 -3.51 4.96
CA ALA A 44 -5.64 -4.63 5.85
C ALA A 44 -5.80 -5.97 5.11
N VAL A 45 -6.90 -6.16 4.39
CA VAL A 45 -7.17 -7.36 3.60
C VAL A 45 -6.12 -7.57 2.50
N PHE A 46 -5.72 -6.49 1.82
CA PHE A 46 -4.67 -6.57 0.81
C PHE A 46 -3.32 -7.00 1.40
N GLN A 47 -2.95 -6.47 2.58
CA GLN A 47 -1.74 -6.88 3.28
C GLN A 47 -1.80 -8.36 3.70
N GLU A 48 -2.92 -8.80 4.24
CA GLU A 48 -3.16 -10.18 4.64
C GLU A 48 -3.04 -11.15 3.44
N ILE A 49 -3.63 -10.81 2.29
CA ILE A 49 -3.46 -11.59 1.06
C ILE A 49 -1.99 -11.74 0.67
N ILE A 50 -1.21 -10.66 0.75
CA ILE A 50 0.23 -10.71 0.42
C ILE A 50 0.97 -11.61 1.43
N GLU A 51 0.75 -11.43 2.72
CA GLU A 51 1.41 -12.18 3.78
C GLU A 51 1.10 -13.68 3.69
N GLU A 52 -0.15 -14.05 3.48
CA GLU A 52 -0.55 -15.45 3.34
C GLU A 52 -0.06 -16.09 2.02
N THR A 53 -0.05 -15.33 0.92
CA THR A 53 0.43 -15.82 -0.39
C THR A 53 1.94 -15.98 -0.42
N VAL A 54 2.68 -15.01 0.09
CA VAL A 54 4.16 -14.97 -0.03
C VAL A 54 4.84 -15.68 1.13
N GLY A 55 4.14 -15.82 2.27
CA GLY A 55 4.65 -16.33 3.54
C GLY A 55 5.16 -15.19 4.43
N ASP A 56 5.53 -15.52 5.66
CA ASP A 56 5.76 -14.62 6.79
C ASP A 56 6.79 -13.49 6.59
N VAL A 57 7.61 -13.57 5.53
CA VAL A 57 8.64 -12.55 5.29
C VAL A 57 8.62 -12.08 3.84
N VAL A 58 7.90 -11.01 3.60
CA VAL A 58 8.05 -10.23 2.37
C VAL A 58 9.32 -9.40 2.49
N ASN A 59 10.22 -9.50 1.51
CA ASN A 59 11.46 -8.71 1.57
C ASN A 59 11.18 -7.22 1.27
N TYR A 60 12.09 -6.35 1.71
CA TYR A 60 11.96 -4.91 1.55
C TYR A 60 11.80 -4.48 0.08
N ASP A 61 12.60 -5.05 -0.82
CA ASP A 61 12.58 -4.69 -2.24
C ASP A 61 11.24 -5.04 -2.90
N THR A 62 10.65 -6.19 -2.54
CA THR A 62 9.31 -6.58 -3.01
C THR A 62 8.24 -5.59 -2.53
N VAL A 63 8.30 -5.14 -1.26
CA VAL A 63 7.35 -4.15 -0.74
C VAL A 63 7.49 -2.81 -1.48
N CYS A 64 8.71 -2.36 -1.72
CA CYS A 64 8.97 -1.14 -2.50
C CYS A 64 8.42 -1.29 -3.93
N GLN A 65 8.69 -2.41 -4.59
CA GLN A 65 8.22 -2.66 -5.95
C GLN A 65 6.68 -2.72 -6.04
N ILE A 66 6.00 -3.29 -5.05
CA ILE A 66 4.53 -3.27 -4.98
C ILE A 66 4.02 -1.82 -4.89
N GLN A 67 4.65 -0.97 -4.07
CA GLN A 67 4.26 0.43 -3.93
C GLN A 67 4.53 1.24 -5.21
N GLU A 68 5.65 1.01 -5.87
CA GLU A 68 5.98 1.63 -7.16
C GLU A 68 4.97 1.24 -8.24
N ASN A 69 4.73 -0.05 -8.43
CA ASN A 69 3.78 -0.56 -9.43
C ASN A 69 2.36 -0.06 -9.17
N LEU A 70 1.92 0.03 -7.90
CA LEU A 70 0.62 0.62 -7.55
C LEU A 70 0.57 2.12 -7.90
N THR A 71 1.64 2.84 -7.67
CA THR A 71 1.72 4.28 -7.99
C THR A 71 1.67 4.49 -9.50
N GLU A 72 2.37 3.68 -10.29
CA GLU A 72 2.32 3.71 -11.75
C GLU A 72 0.91 3.43 -12.26
N LEU A 73 0.22 2.40 -11.76
CA LEU A 73 -1.16 2.09 -12.11
C LEU A 73 -2.11 3.25 -11.80
N ILE A 74 -1.93 3.95 -10.70
CA ILE A 74 -2.73 5.14 -10.36
C ILE A 74 -2.47 6.28 -11.35
N GLU A 75 -1.21 6.52 -11.71
CA GLU A 75 -0.84 7.56 -12.66
C GLU A 75 -1.36 7.25 -14.08
N GLU A 76 -1.30 6.00 -14.52
CA GLU A 76 -1.82 5.57 -15.82
C GLU A 76 -3.33 5.80 -15.95
N HIS A 77 -4.09 5.61 -14.86
CA HIS A 77 -5.54 5.71 -14.86
C HIS A 77 -6.09 7.03 -14.26
N LYS A 78 -5.22 8.01 -14.00
CA LYS A 78 -5.64 9.26 -13.35
C LYS A 78 -6.61 10.12 -14.17
N GLU A 79 -6.61 9.99 -15.49
CA GLU A 79 -7.51 10.70 -16.39
C GLU A 79 -8.90 10.01 -16.47
N GLU A 80 -9.03 8.82 -15.92
CA GLU A 80 -10.31 8.11 -15.92
C GLU A 80 -11.28 8.72 -14.93
N PRO A 81 -12.58 8.81 -15.27
CA PRO A 81 -13.59 9.42 -14.39
C PRO A 81 -13.88 8.62 -13.12
N GLN A 82 -13.48 7.36 -13.07
CA GLN A 82 -13.65 6.48 -11.92
C GLN A 82 -12.29 5.96 -11.43
N PRO A 83 -12.12 5.83 -10.09
CA PRO A 83 -10.90 5.24 -9.54
C PRO A 83 -10.66 3.83 -10.09
N PHE A 84 -9.42 3.55 -10.46
CA PHE A 84 -9.02 2.24 -10.96
C PHE A 84 -9.27 1.15 -9.91
N LYS A 85 -9.97 0.10 -10.33
CA LYS A 85 -10.34 -1.04 -9.49
C LYS A 85 -9.44 -2.22 -9.82
N LEU A 86 -8.64 -2.64 -8.86
CA LEU A 86 -7.84 -3.86 -8.94
C LEU A 86 -8.74 -5.07 -8.66
N GLN A 87 -8.96 -5.89 -9.66
CA GLN A 87 -9.60 -7.20 -9.53
C GLN A 87 -8.57 -8.26 -9.15
N LYS A 88 -9.01 -9.46 -8.81
CA LYS A 88 -8.16 -10.61 -8.48
C LYS A 88 -7.01 -10.82 -9.48
N SER A 89 -7.32 -10.77 -10.79
CA SER A 89 -6.32 -10.90 -11.86
C SER A 89 -5.27 -9.78 -11.88
N ASP A 90 -5.68 -8.56 -11.52
CA ASP A 90 -4.79 -7.41 -11.53
C ASP A 90 -3.86 -7.44 -10.31
N VAL A 91 -4.38 -7.89 -9.15
CA VAL A 91 -3.56 -8.12 -7.96
C VAL A 91 -2.52 -9.21 -8.23
N LYS A 92 -2.90 -10.32 -8.87
CA LYS A 92 -1.95 -11.40 -9.24
C LYS A 92 -0.84 -10.87 -10.14
N LYS A 93 -1.18 -10.11 -11.18
CA LYS A 93 -0.19 -9.47 -12.07
C LYS A 93 0.71 -8.48 -11.33
N LEU A 94 0.13 -7.67 -10.44
CA LEU A 94 0.88 -6.74 -9.62
C LEU A 94 1.95 -7.47 -8.80
N LEU A 95 1.60 -8.58 -8.15
CA LEU A 95 2.52 -9.40 -7.37
C LEU A 95 3.60 -10.05 -8.24
N GLN A 96 3.24 -10.56 -9.43
CA GLN A 96 4.20 -11.08 -10.40
C GLN A 96 5.21 -10.02 -10.84
N ASN A 97 4.72 -8.83 -11.21
CA ASN A 97 5.55 -7.70 -11.62
C ASN A 97 6.45 -7.17 -10.48
N SER A 98 6.05 -7.41 -9.23
CA SER A 98 6.84 -7.06 -8.05
C SER A 98 7.88 -8.11 -7.66
N GLY A 99 8.17 -9.06 -8.55
CA GLY A 99 9.23 -10.05 -8.38
C GLY A 99 8.86 -11.25 -7.53
N ILE A 100 7.57 -11.47 -7.23
CA ILE A 100 7.11 -12.67 -6.54
C ILE A 100 7.08 -13.83 -7.53
N LYS A 101 7.74 -14.92 -7.18
CA LYS A 101 7.83 -16.12 -8.03
C LYS A 101 6.49 -16.80 -8.18
N GLU A 102 6.25 -17.36 -9.36
CA GLU A 102 4.99 -18.03 -9.70
C GLU A 102 4.65 -19.21 -8.77
N GLU A 103 5.67 -19.94 -8.29
CA GLU A 103 5.53 -21.00 -7.31
C GLU A 103 4.80 -20.56 -6.01
N LYS A 104 5.03 -19.31 -5.59
CA LYS A 104 4.38 -18.72 -4.42
C LYS A 104 2.95 -18.25 -4.71
N LEU A 105 2.62 -18.03 -5.98
CA LEU A 105 1.30 -17.58 -6.41
C LEU A 105 0.35 -18.75 -6.74
N GLU A 106 0.78 -19.99 -6.55
CA GLU A 106 -0.08 -21.16 -6.82
C GLU A 106 -1.37 -21.15 -5.97
N ASN A 107 -1.26 -20.74 -4.71
CA ASN A 107 -2.39 -20.67 -3.78
C ASN A 107 -3.08 -19.29 -3.76
N PHE A 108 -2.61 -18.32 -4.55
CA PHE A 108 -3.09 -16.95 -4.51
C PHE A 108 -4.61 -16.83 -4.70
N GLU A 109 -5.17 -17.58 -5.64
CA GLU A 109 -6.61 -17.49 -5.95
C GLU A 109 -7.46 -17.96 -4.78
N GLN A 110 -7.05 -19.03 -4.12
CA GLN A 110 -7.72 -19.53 -2.92
C GLN A 110 -7.60 -18.53 -1.77
N VAL A 111 -6.39 -18.03 -1.49
CA VAL A 111 -6.15 -17.03 -0.45
C VAL A 111 -6.99 -15.77 -0.70
N TYR A 112 -7.03 -15.29 -1.94
CA TYR A 112 -7.81 -14.12 -2.30
C TYR A 112 -9.30 -14.31 -2.03
N GLU A 113 -9.86 -15.45 -2.43
CA GLU A 113 -11.28 -15.76 -2.25
C GLU A 113 -11.65 -15.95 -0.78
N GLU A 114 -10.80 -16.59 0.00
CA GLU A 114 -11.02 -16.81 1.44
C GLU A 114 -10.92 -15.51 2.24
N THR A 115 -9.98 -14.62 1.86
CA THR A 115 -9.69 -13.38 2.62
C THR A 115 -10.57 -12.20 2.19
N ALA A 116 -10.75 -12.00 0.89
CA ALA A 116 -11.48 -10.86 0.34
C ALA A 116 -12.87 -11.20 -0.19
N GLY A 117 -13.08 -12.44 -0.66
CA GLY A 117 -14.27 -12.87 -1.39
C GLY A 117 -14.05 -12.89 -2.91
N GLU A 118 -14.81 -13.76 -3.60
CA GLU A 118 -14.64 -14.04 -5.03
C GLU A 118 -14.76 -12.79 -5.92
N ASP A 119 -15.76 -11.94 -5.65
CA ASP A 119 -16.06 -10.73 -6.42
C ASP A 119 -15.44 -9.46 -5.84
N ALA A 120 -14.56 -9.58 -4.86
CA ALA A 120 -13.94 -8.43 -4.22
C ALA A 120 -13.01 -7.69 -5.18
N PHE A 121 -12.91 -6.39 -4.98
CA PHE A 121 -11.94 -5.54 -5.68
C PHE A 121 -11.35 -4.51 -4.72
N PHE A 122 -10.16 -4.03 -5.03
CA PHE A 122 -9.51 -2.95 -4.29
C PHE A 122 -9.45 -1.70 -5.15
N GLN A 123 -9.58 -0.54 -4.52
CA GLN A 123 -9.25 0.71 -5.19
C GLN A 123 -7.74 0.96 -5.01
N ALA A 124 -7.00 1.04 -6.10
CA ALA A 124 -5.55 1.21 -6.06
C ALA A 124 -5.12 2.40 -5.17
N ALA A 125 -5.86 3.52 -5.25
CA ALA A 125 -5.62 4.71 -4.44
C ALA A 125 -5.78 4.47 -2.91
N ASN A 126 -6.48 3.43 -2.49
CA ASN A 126 -6.64 3.08 -1.07
C ASN A 126 -5.47 2.23 -0.54
N LEU A 127 -4.67 1.66 -1.41
CA LEU A 127 -3.57 0.77 -1.04
C LEU A 127 -2.23 1.50 -0.89
N VAL A 128 -2.11 2.67 -1.50
CA VAL A 128 -0.88 3.48 -1.50
C VAL A 128 -0.89 4.50 -0.36
N GLU A 129 0.25 4.66 0.30
CA GLU A 129 0.46 5.73 1.26
C GLU A 129 0.78 7.03 0.53
N ALA A 130 -0.24 7.88 0.33
CA ALA A 130 -0.09 9.12 -0.43
C ALA A 130 0.90 10.13 0.17
N LYS A 131 1.13 10.10 1.48
CA LYS A 131 1.93 11.13 2.17
C LYS A 131 3.31 10.64 2.61
N SER A 132 3.41 9.45 3.17
CA SER A 132 4.69 8.91 3.65
C SER A 132 4.59 7.41 3.88
N VAL A 133 5.61 6.68 3.48
CA VAL A 133 5.81 5.28 3.86
C VAL A 133 6.49 5.23 5.22
N ALA A 134 5.98 4.41 6.12
CA ALA A 134 6.54 4.25 7.45
C ALA A 134 7.33 2.94 7.56
N VAL A 135 8.64 3.06 7.78
CA VAL A 135 9.50 1.93 8.14
C VAL A 135 9.61 1.89 9.66
N LYS A 136 9.20 0.79 10.27
CA LYS A 136 9.10 0.67 11.73
C LYS A 136 9.97 -0.46 12.25
N THR A 137 10.66 -0.18 13.36
CA THR A 137 11.24 -1.16 14.28
C THR A 137 10.55 -0.98 15.64
N PRO A 138 10.79 -1.86 16.63
CA PRO A 138 10.18 -1.68 17.96
C PRO A 138 10.37 -0.29 18.56
N ASP A 139 11.54 0.32 18.38
CA ASP A 139 11.93 1.57 19.02
C ASP A 139 12.06 2.76 18.08
N VAL A 140 11.98 2.54 16.75
CA VAL A 140 12.24 3.58 15.75
C VAL A 140 11.16 3.58 14.66
N THR A 141 10.68 4.77 14.34
CA THR A 141 9.82 4.97 13.17
C THR A 141 10.45 5.99 12.25
N ILE A 142 10.70 5.57 11.02
CA ILE A 142 11.22 6.40 9.94
C ILE A 142 10.06 6.67 8.97
N LYS A 143 9.82 7.92 8.63
CA LYS A 143 8.84 8.31 7.62
C LYS A 143 9.57 8.85 6.40
N VAL A 144 9.31 8.25 5.26
CA VAL A 144 9.96 8.55 3.98
C VAL A 144 8.91 8.97 2.98
N SER A 145 9.23 9.96 2.14
CA SER A 145 8.39 10.26 0.97
C SER A 145 8.31 9.03 0.06
N PRO A 146 7.12 8.67 -0.47
CA PRO A 146 6.99 7.53 -1.36
C PRO A 146 7.92 7.58 -2.57
N GLN A 147 8.21 8.80 -3.09
CA GLN A 147 9.11 9.02 -4.22
C GLN A 147 10.60 8.90 -3.87
N ARG A 148 10.93 8.78 -2.59
CA ARG A 148 12.32 8.74 -2.10
C ARG A 148 12.59 7.50 -1.23
N MET A 149 11.92 6.41 -1.54
CA MET A 149 12.20 5.11 -0.89
C MET A 149 13.60 4.59 -1.24
N ASP A 150 14.19 5.08 -2.33
CA ASP A 150 15.58 4.86 -2.72
C ASP A 150 16.60 5.24 -1.64
N LEU A 151 16.25 6.20 -0.78
CA LEU A 151 17.11 6.64 0.32
C LEU A 151 17.20 5.63 1.48
N VAL A 152 16.24 4.73 1.60
CA VAL A 152 16.24 3.74 2.68
C VAL A 152 16.87 2.45 2.18
N GLN A 153 18.02 2.11 2.71
CA GLN A 153 18.76 0.92 2.31
C GLN A 153 18.93 -0.04 3.48
N ILE A 154 18.83 -1.34 3.20
CA ILE A 154 19.15 -2.37 4.18
C ILE A 154 20.56 -2.87 3.89
N GLN A 155 21.48 -2.62 4.80
CA GLN A 155 22.89 -2.98 4.65
C GLN A 155 23.37 -3.79 5.86
N LEU A 156 24.40 -4.59 5.63
CA LEU A 156 25.13 -5.28 6.69
C LEU A 156 26.28 -4.38 7.14
N VAL A 157 26.17 -3.81 8.33
CA VAL A 157 27.23 -2.99 8.93
C VAL A 157 27.78 -3.75 10.13
N GLU A 158 29.06 -4.08 10.11
CA GLU A 158 29.73 -4.87 11.17
C GLU A 158 28.98 -6.17 11.53
N GLY A 159 28.44 -6.87 10.53
CA GLY A 159 27.69 -8.12 10.73
C GLY A 159 26.25 -7.95 11.26
N ARG A 160 25.76 -6.73 11.39
CA ARG A 160 24.37 -6.42 11.80
C ARG A 160 23.58 -5.88 10.63
N ARG A 161 22.31 -6.29 10.51
CA ARG A 161 21.39 -5.68 9.56
C ARG A 161 21.01 -4.28 10.05
N CYS A 162 21.31 -3.27 9.24
CA CYS A 162 21.05 -1.87 9.55
C CYS A 162 20.16 -1.27 8.48
N ILE A 163 19.33 -0.33 8.89
CA ILE A 163 18.65 0.60 7.99
C ILE A 163 19.60 1.80 7.85
N VAL A 164 20.04 2.06 6.63
CA VAL A 164 20.99 3.14 6.30
C VAL A 164 20.25 4.18 5.47
N ILE A 165 20.39 5.43 5.84
CA ILE A 165 19.84 6.58 5.13
C ILE A 165 21.01 7.53 4.85
N PRO A 166 21.34 7.83 3.58
CA PRO A 166 22.38 8.81 3.26
C PRO A 166 21.94 10.21 3.71
N MET A 167 22.84 10.94 4.27
CA MET A 167 22.65 12.34 4.70
C MET A 167 23.30 13.26 3.66
N GLU A 168 22.52 13.68 2.68
CA GLU A 168 23.01 14.57 1.62
C GLU A 168 22.94 16.05 2.03
N ASP A 169 21.85 16.41 2.73
CA ASP A 169 21.57 17.81 3.14
C ASP A 169 21.34 17.86 4.65
N GLY A 170 22.12 18.29 5.44
CA GLY A 170 22.00 18.56 6.87
C GLY A 170 20.89 17.78 7.64
N VAL A 171 21.20 17.36 8.83
CA VAL A 171 20.28 16.65 9.72
C VAL A 171 19.74 17.60 10.77
N GLN A 172 18.45 17.52 11.07
CA GLN A 172 17.84 18.23 12.17
C GLN A 172 17.41 17.28 13.28
N ILE A 173 17.79 17.61 14.51
CA ILE A 173 17.32 16.89 15.71
C ILE A 173 16.53 17.90 16.55
N ASN A 174 15.24 17.61 16.76
CA ASN A 174 14.33 18.51 17.49
C ASN A 174 14.35 19.97 16.98
N GLY A 175 14.44 20.13 15.63
CA GLY A 175 14.49 21.44 15.02
C GLY A 175 15.87 22.13 15.01
N MET A 176 16.89 21.52 15.60
CA MET A 176 18.26 22.03 15.58
C MET A 176 19.05 21.36 14.46
N ASN A 177 19.71 22.18 13.64
CA ASN A 177 20.62 21.67 12.61
C ASN A 177 21.86 21.05 13.27
N VAL A 178 22.19 19.84 12.88
CA VAL A 178 23.38 19.12 13.33
C VAL A 178 24.37 19.03 12.19
N THR A 179 25.54 19.59 12.38
CA THR A 179 26.71 19.35 11.51
C THR A 179 27.44 18.11 12.02
N MET A 180 27.53 17.06 11.18
CA MET A 180 28.42 15.96 11.46
C MET A 180 29.82 16.37 11.02
N GLU A 181 30.75 16.56 11.95
CA GLU A 181 32.15 16.59 11.61
C GLU A 181 32.51 15.20 11.06
N GLY A 182 32.98 15.17 9.81
CA GLY A 182 33.34 13.93 9.16
C GLY A 182 34.41 13.21 9.98
N THR A 183 34.11 12.05 10.50
CA THR A 183 35.14 11.09 10.83
C THR A 183 35.81 10.71 9.54
N ASN A 184 36.91 11.38 9.21
CA ASN A 184 37.83 10.91 8.16
C ASN A 184 38.20 9.48 8.55
N GLY A 185 37.61 8.52 7.83
CA GLY A 185 38.00 7.14 7.93
C GLY A 185 39.46 7.07 7.53
N THR A 186 40.26 6.76 8.49
CA THR A 186 41.68 6.35 8.28
C THR A 186 41.64 5.02 7.54
N ASP A 187 42.37 4.98 6.45
CA ASP A 187 42.69 3.84 5.57
C ASP A 187 42.79 2.47 6.26
#